data_ae824eccb457d45dee948c8be53afce3
#
_entry.id   ae824eccb457d45dee948c8be53afce3
#
_cell.length_a   1.000
_cell.length_b   1.000
_cell.length_c   1.000
_cell.angle_alpha   90.00
_cell.angle_beta   90.00
_cell.angle_gamma   90.00
#
_symmetry.space_group_name_H-M   'P 1'
#
loop_
_entity.id
_entity.type
_entity.pdbx_description
1 polymer ?
#
loop_
_entity_poly.entity_id
_entity_poly.type
_entity_poly.pdbx_seq_one_letter_code
_entity_poly.pdbx_strand_id
1 'polypeptide(L)'
;MSLYEKIVDMAEGDCTELPEVISRLKEADSSGQFLTSSARYLWAVDRVRFAGSVSELIEAAIDRDRERRYISSLLEAIWGPDYQDRVEELKASDDNFRRIYKRIHPAG
;
A
#
# COMPACT_ATOMS: atom_id res chain seq x y z
N MET A 1 1.27 21.27 -5.87
CA MET A 1 1.79 20.04 -5.23
C MET A 1 0.76 18.94 -5.36
N SER A 2 1.18 17.78 -5.84
CA SER A 2 0.28 16.62 -5.97
C SER A 2 -0.09 16.06 -4.59
N LEU A 3 -1.14 15.23 -4.54
CA LEU A 3 -1.52 14.58 -3.28
C LEU A 3 -0.42 13.66 -2.77
N TYR A 4 0.27 12.95 -3.69
CA TYR A 4 1.39 12.11 -3.31
C TYR A 4 2.51 12.94 -2.67
N GLU A 5 2.86 14.07 -3.29
CA GLU A 5 3.90 14.95 -2.75
C GLU A 5 3.53 15.51 -1.37
N LYS A 6 2.23 15.77 -1.15
CA LYS A 6 1.76 16.20 0.18
C LYS A 6 1.97 15.10 1.21
N ILE A 7 1.71 13.85 0.85
CA ILE A 7 1.92 12.72 1.76
C ILE A 7 3.40 12.59 2.12
N VAL A 8 4.28 12.69 1.12
CA VAL A 8 5.73 12.64 1.34
C VAL A 8 6.16 13.74 2.32
N ASP A 9 5.66 14.95 2.09
CA ASP A 9 6.00 16.11 2.92
C ASP A 9 5.52 15.93 4.36
N MET A 10 4.29 15.44 4.52
CA MET A 10 3.70 15.20 5.84
C MET A 10 4.41 14.09 6.61
N ALA A 11 4.92 13.09 5.92
CA ALA A 11 5.60 11.97 6.57
C ALA A 11 6.84 12.42 7.33
N GLU A 12 7.45 13.51 6.89
CA GLU A 12 8.66 14.07 7.51
C GLU A 12 8.35 15.22 8.47
N GLY A 13 7.09 15.59 8.62
CA GLY A 13 6.69 16.73 9.44
C GLY A 13 5.36 16.49 10.14
N ASP A 14 4.46 17.48 10.03
CA ASP A 14 3.16 17.44 10.67
C ASP A 14 2.19 16.54 9.89
N CYS A 15 1.73 15.48 10.54
CA CYS A 15 0.82 14.49 9.93
C CYS A 15 -0.64 14.71 10.30
N THR A 16 -1.00 15.86 10.87
CA THR A 16 -2.37 16.14 11.34
C THR A 16 -3.40 15.95 10.23
N GLU A 17 -3.08 16.39 9.00
CA GLU A 17 -3.99 16.32 7.87
C GLU A 17 -3.80 15.08 7.01
N LEU A 18 -2.93 14.16 7.41
CA LEU A 18 -2.67 12.96 6.63
C LEU A 18 -3.93 12.13 6.30
N PRO A 19 -4.83 11.87 7.26
CA PRO A 19 -6.04 11.10 6.95
C PRO A 19 -6.90 11.75 5.86
N GLU A 20 -7.00 13.08 5.86
CA GLU A 20 -7.77 13.79 4.85
C GLU A 20 -7.11 13.69 3.47
N VAL A 21 -5.79 13.83 3.41
CA VAL A 21 -5.06 13.73 2.15
C VAL A 21 -5.16 12.33 1.58
N ILE A 22 -5.06 11.29 2.42
CA ILE A 22 -5.24 9.91 2.01
C ILE A 22 -6.65 9.70 1.44
N SER A 23 -7.67 10.25 2.10
CA SER A 23 -9.04 10.15 1.63
C SER A 23 -9.21 10.76 0.24
N ARG A 24 -8.60 11.91 0.00
CA ARG A 24 -8.63 12.57 -1.31
C ARG A 24 -7.89 11.76 -2.36
N LEU A 25 -6.77 11.17 -1.98
CA LEU A 25 -6.00 10.34 -2.91
C LEU A 25 -6.80 9.11 -3.33
N LYS A 26 -7.51 8.50 -2.39
CA LYS A 26 -8.37 7.34 -2.68
C LYS A 26 -9.45 7.67 -3.71
N GLU A 27 -9.96 8.90 -3.71
CA GLU A 27 -10.94 9.34 -4.68
C GLU A 27 -10.31 9.72 -6.02
N ALA A 28 -9.12 10.30 -5.99
CA ALA A 28 -8.48 10.86 -7.19
C ALA A 28 -7.70 9.83 -8.00
N ASP A 29 -7.11 8.83 -7.35
CA ASP A 29 -6.23 7.87 -8.02
C ASP A 29 -7.03 6.68 -8.55
N SER A 30 -7.36 6.73 -9.83
CA SER A 30 -8.15 5.68 -10.49
C SER A 30 -7.35 4.43 -10.85
N SER A 31 -6.02 4.52 -10.89
CA SER A 31 -5.16 3.40 -11.30
C SER A 31 -4.55 2.64 -10.14
N GLY A 32 -4.46 3.24 -8.95
CA GLY A 32 -3.78 2.67 -7.80
C GLY A 32 -2.28 2.98 -7.75
N GLN A 33 -1.76 3.69 -8.75
CA GLN A 33 -0.33 4.00 -8.83
C GLN A 33 0.16 4.79 -7.61
N PHE A 34 -0.53 5.88 -7.32
CA PHE A 34 -0.10 6.77 -6.23
C PHE A 34 -0.50 6.24 -4.85
N LEU A 35 -1.58 5.47 -4.78
CA LEU A 35 -1.94 4.76 -3.56
C LEU A 35 -0.83 3.77 -3.19
N THR A 36 -0.35 3.02 -4.16
CA THR A 36 0.75 2.06 -3.97
C THR A 36 2.04 2.77 -3.57
N SER A 37 2.40 3.83 -4.29
CA SER A 37 3.62 4.59 -3.99
C SER A 37 3.59 5.20 -2.60
N SER A 38 2.43 5.72 -2.20
CA SER A 38 2.26 6.30 -0.86
C SER A 38 2.40 5.26 0.24
N ALA A 39 1.80 4.08 0.04
CA ALA A 39 1.91 2.99 1.01
C ALA A 39 3.36 2.56 1.19
N ARG A 40 4.09 2.40 0.09
CA ARG A 40 5.50 2.02 0.14
C ARG A 40 6.36 3.08 0.84
N TYR A 41 6.10 4.34 0.54
CA TYR A 41 6.86 5.44 1.13
C TYR A 41 6.65 5.52 2.65
N LEU A 42 5.40 5.52 3.09
CA LEU A 42 5.08 5.62 4.50
C LEU A 42 5.64 4.41 5.28
N TRP A 43 5.55 3.23 4.69
CA TRP A 43 6.09 2.03 5.32
C TRP A 43 7.60 2.12 5.49
N ALA A 44 8.31 2.64 4.49
CA ALA A 44 9.76 2.80 4.55
C ALA A 44 10.18 3.85 5.56
N VAL A 45 9.37 4.89 5.75
CA VAL A 45 9.69 5.97 6.70
C VAL A 45 9.50 5.50 8.14
N ASP A 46 8.33 4.95 8.46
CA ASP A 46 8.05 4.50 9.82
C ASP A 46 6.85 3.55 9.80
N ARG A 47 7.13 2.26 9.67
CA ARG A 47 6.09 1.23 9.56
C ARG A 47 5.21 1.10 10.81
N VAL A 48 5.75 1.42 11.96
CA VAL A 48 4.99 1.35 13.21
C VAL A 48 4.00 2.51 13.28
N ARG A 49 4.50 3.72 13.04
CA ARG A 49 3.69 4.92 13.10
C ARG A 49 2.59 4.93 12.05
N PHE A 50 2.90 4.51 10.84
CA PHE A 50 2.00 4.61 9.70
C PHE A 50 1.29 3.29 9.35
N ALA A 51 1.34 2.28 10.23
CA ALA A 51 0.74 0.98 9.94
C ALA A 51 -0.72 1.07 9.50
N GLY A 52 -1.52 1.85 10.20
CA GLY A 52 -2.95 2.02 9.86
C GLY A 52 -3.14 2.71 8.52
N SER A 53 -2.39 3.79 8.27
CA SER A 53 -2.46 4.51 7.01
C SER A 53 -2.00 3.65 5.84
N VAL A 54 -0.94 2.88 6.04
CA VAL A 54 -0.43 1.97 5.01
C VAL A 54 -1.47 0.91 4.67
N SER A 55 -2.10 0.31 5.69
CA SER A 55 -3.14 -0.69 5.46
C SER A 55 -4.31 -0.12 4.64
N GLU A 56 -4.75 1.09 4.98
CA GLU A 56 -5.83 1.76 4.25
C GLU A 56 -5.45 2.03 2.79
N LEU A 57 -4.22 2.50 2.56
CA LEU A 57 -3.72 2.74 1.21
C LEU A 57 -3.61 1.46 0.39
N ILE A 58 -3.15 0.38 1.01
CA ILE A 58 -3.04 -0.92 0.33
C ILE A 58 -4.42 -1.43 -0.06
N GLU A 59 -5.39 -1.38 0.82
CA GLU A 59 -6.76 -1.80 0.52
C GLU A 59 -7.33 -1.04 -0.67
N ALA A 60 -7.14 0.27 -0.69
CA ALA A 60 -7.59 1.09 -1.80
C ALA A 60 -6.85 0.77 -3.10
N ALA A 61 -5.54 0.53 -3.02
CA ALA A 61 -4.73 0.18 -4.19
C ALA A 61 -5.19 -1.14 -4.82
N ILE A 62 -5.47 -2.14 -3.99
CA ILE A 62 -5.98 -3.44 -4.46
C ILE A 62 -7.29 -3.23 -5.23
N ASP A 63 -8.15 -2.37 -4.71
CA ASP A 63 -9.45 -2.10 -5.32
C ASP A 63 -9.33 -1.34 -6.64
N ARG A 64 -8.37 -0.43 -6.76
CA ARG A 64 -8.19 0.42 -7.94
C ARG A 64 -7.34 -0.22 -9.02
N ASP A 65 -6.29 -0.95 -8.65
CA ASP A 65 -5.32 -1.50 -9.60
C ASP A 65 -5.82 -2.84 -10.17
N ARG A 66 -6.84 -2.78 -10.99
CA ARG A 66 -7.46 -3.98 -11.56
C ARG A 66 -6.54 -4.70 -12.55
N GLU A 67 -5.63 -3.98 -13.17
CA GLU A 67 -4.70 -4.54 -14.14
C GLU A 67 -3.43 -5.09 -13.51
N ARG A 68 -3.30 -4.99 -12.19
CA ARG A 68 -2.17 -5.53 -11.43
C ARG A 68 -0.83 -4.93 -11.82
N ARG A 69 -0.83 -3.66 -12.18
CA ARG A 69 0.38 -2.96 -12.62
C ARG A 69 1.27 -2.53 -11.46
N TYR A 70 0.67 -2.21 -10.33
CA TYR A 70 1.38 -1.54 -9.23
C TYR A 70 1.39 -2.36 -7.95
N ILE A 71 0.30 -3.08 -7.64
CA ILE A 71 0.18 -3.78 -6.35
C ILE A 71 1.20 -4.89 -6.16
N SER A 72 1.73 -5.46 -7.24
CA SER A 72 2.75 -6.50 -7.12
C SER A 72 4.00 -6.02 -6.40
N SER A 73 4.34 -4.74 -6.55
CA SER A 73 5.51 -4.16 -5.88
C SER A 73 5.36 -4.10 -4.37
N LEU A 74 4.11 -4.17 -3.87
CA LEU A 74 3.87 -4.15 -2.43
C LEU A 74 4.34 -5.44 -1.75
N LEU A 75 4.34 -6.56 -2.47
CA LEU A 75 4.73 -7.84 -1.88
C LEU A 75 6.13 -7.77 -1.27
N GLU A 76 7.09 -7.31 -2.05
CA GLU A 76 8.46 -7.20 -1.58
C GLU A 76 8.65 -6.02 -0.64
N ALA A 77 8.03 -4.86 -0.96
CA ALA A 77 8.23 -3.64 -0.20
C ALA A 77 7.67 -3.71 1.22
N ILE A 78 6.53 -4.37 1.41
CA ILE A 78 5.84 -4.42 2.70
C ILE A 78 6.22 -5.68 3.48
N TRP A 79 6.27 -6.83 2.81
CA TRP A 79 6.48 -8.12 3.49
C TRP A 79 7.91 -8.65 3.36
N GLY A 80 8.78 -7.94 2.64
CA GLY A 80 10.20 -8.24 2.54
C GLY A 80 10.56 -9.06 1.30
N PRO A 81 11.84 -9.04 0.90
CA PRO A 81 12.29 -9.75 -0.30
C PRO A 81 12.17 -11.26 -0.18
N ASP A 82 12.04 -11.78 1.04
CA ASP A 82 11.90 -13.21 1.30
C ASP A 82 10.45 -13.66 1.46
N TYR A 83 9.48 -12.83 1.06
CA TYR A 83 8.06 -13.16 1.26
C TYR A 83 7.67 -14.49 0.65
N GLN A 84 8.33 -14.89 -0.44
CA GLN A 84 8.00 -16.15 -1.12
C GLN A 84 8.25 -17.38 -0.26
N ASP A 85 9.17 -17.28 0.70
CA ASP A 85 9.46 -18.36 1.64
C ASP A 85 8.41 -18.46 2.76
N ARG A 86 7.52 -17.46 2.87
CA ARG A 86 6.54 -17.37 3.94
C ARG A 86 5.11 -17.22 3.42
N VAL A 87 4.86 -17.64 2.17
CA VAL A 87 3.56 -17.40 1.52
C VAL A 87 2.40 -17.98 2.32
N GLU A 88 2.50 -19.22 2.76
CA GLU A 88 1.39 -19.86 3.46
C GLU A 88 1.10 -19.19 4.80
N GLU A 89 2.15 -18.83 5.53
CA GLU A 89 2.01 -18.10 6.78
C GLU A 89 1.38 -16.73 6.56
N LEU A 90 1.86 -15.99 5.57
CA LEU A 90 1.36 -14.65 5.27
C LEU A 90 -0.08 -14.67 4.77
N LYS A 91 -0.45 -15.65 3.95
CA LYS A 91 -1.82 -15.80 3.49
C LYS A 91 -2.79 -16.06 4.64
N ALA A 92 -2.34 -16.79 5.64
CA ALA A 92 -3.16 -17.11 6.79
C ALA A 92 -3.29 -15.94 7.78
N SER A 93 -2.27 -15.10 7.89
CA SER A 93 -2.20 -14.05 8.90
C SER A 93 -2.47 -12.63 8.39
N ASP A 94 -2.40 -12.40 7.08
CA ASP A 94 -2.52 -11.04 6.52
C ASP A 94 -3.46 -11.03 5.33
N ASP A 95 -4.63 -10.40 5.52
CA ASP A 95 -5.66 -10.35 4.50
C ASP A 95 -5.21 -9.58 3.24
N ASN A 96 -4.49 -8.49 3.42
CA ASN A 96 -4.00 -7.71 2.29
C ASN A 96 -2.98 -8.51 1.47
N PHE A 97 -2.07 -9.21 2.14
CA PHE A 97 -1.14 -10.08 1.43
C PHE A 97 -1.87 -11.14 0.62
N ARG A 98 -2.83 -11.81 1.25
CA ARG A 98 -3.61 -12.86 0.61
C ARG A 98 -4.32 -12.33 -0.64
N ARG A 99 -4.94 -11.16 -0.55
CA ARG A 99 -5.67 -10.54 -1.67
C ARG A 99 -4.73 -10.19 -2.83
N ILE A 100 -3.58 -9.60 -2.54
CA ILE A 100 -2.60 -9.24 -3.56
C ILE A 100 -2.05 -10.50 -4.20
N TYR A 101 -1.59 -11.44 -3.39
CA TYR A 101 -0.98 -12.67 -3.89
C TYR A 101 -1.93 -13.46 -4.78
N LYS A 102 -3.18 -13.59 -4.35
CA LYS A 102 -4.21 -14.29 -5.13
C LYS A 102 -4.47 -13.61 -6.47
N ARG A 103 -4.41 -12.30 -6.51
CA ARG A 103 -4.63 -11.55 -7.75
C ARG A 103 -3.46 -11.70 -8.72
N ILE A 104 -2.24 -11.73 -8.19
CA ILE A 104 -1.02 -11.89 -8.99
C ILE A 104 -0.86 -13.34 -9.46
N HIS A 105 -1.27 -14.30 -8.63
CA HIS A 105 -1.17 -15.74 -8.90
C HIS A 105 -2.53 -16.40 -8.79
N PRO A 106 -3.44 -16.14 -9.74
CA PRO A 106 -4.83 -16.62 -9.62
C PRO A 106 -4.99 -18.14 -9.64
N ALA A 107 -4.03 -18.87 -10.23
CA ALA A 107 -4.07 -20.32 -10.28
C ALA A 107 -3.38 -20.99 -9.08
N GLY A 108 -2.77 -20.20 -8.22
CA GLY A 108 -2.06 -20.72 -7.05
C GLY A 108 -2.90 -20.64 -5.78
#